data_8f8e0e6c489ddf46ec7675eba4a7ef7f
#
_entry.id   8f8e0e6c489ddf46ec7675eba4a7ef7f
#
_cell.length_a   1.000
_cell.length_b   1.000
_cell.length_c   1.000
_cell.angle_alpha   90.00
_cell.angle_beta   90.00
_cell.angle_gamma   90.00
#
_symmetry.space_group_name_H-M   'P 1'
#
loop_
_entity.id
_entity.type
_entity.pdbx_description
1 polymer ?
#
loop_
_entity_poly.entity_id
_entity_poly.type
_entity_poly.pdbx_seq_one_letter_code
_entity_poly.pdbx_strand_id
1 'polypeptide(L)'
;MDFNDLLNLMVEKKSSDLFITDGVAPSMKINGQIVPISKNSLSGEVIGQLLQSIMSEKQRKEFAETRECNFAIMNREKTARFRVSAFQQRDMPGMVLRRIETKIPSIDDLQLPPVLKDLSMTKRGIIIFVGATGTGKSTSLASMISHRNHNSKGHIITIEDPIEFIHEHAGCIITQREVGIDTDSFEIALKNTLRQAPDVILIGEIRSREVMDYAIGFAETGHLVLATMHANNANQALDRIIHFFESDRHSQLYMDLSLNLKAMIAQQLIPTPDGNSRRAAIEILINSPLISDYIRKGEIHEIKDLMKRSRELGMQTFDQALFDLYKAGQITYKDALKHADSPNDLRLTIKLADEGPDQLSDGKQYLTFDRQ
;
A
#
# COMPACT_ATOMS: atom_id res chain seq x y z
N MET A 1 2.85 -25.82 26.55
CA MET A 1 2.25 -25.18 25.38
C MET A 1 3.22 -25.41 24.24
N ASP A 2 2.82 -26.16 23.24
CA ASP A 2 3.61 -26.39 22.02
C ASP A 2 3.72 -25.07 21.23
N PHE A 3 4.73 -24.90 20.41
CA PHE A 3 4.91 -23.69 19.59
C PHE A 3 3.71 -23.46 18.65
N ASN A 4 3.13 -24.53 18.11
CA ASN A 4 1.92 -24.45 17.29
C ASN A 4 0.70 -23.92 18.07
N ASP A 5 0.61 -24.22 19.39
CA ASP A 5 -0.45 -23.66 20.23
C ASP A 5 -0.34 -22.13 20.33
N LEU A 6 0.91 -21.59 20.36
CA LEU A 6 1.13 -20.15 20.34
C LEU A 6 0.67 -19.54 19.01
N LEU A 7 0.93 -20.20 17.89
CA LEU A 7 0.46 -19.74 16.57
C LEU A 7 -1.07 -19.74 16.47
N ASN A 8 -1.69 -20.81 16.95
CA ASN A 8 -3.16 -20.90 16.98
C ASN A 8 -3.79 -19.87 17.93
N LEU A 9 -3.15 -19.60 19.07
CA LEU A 9 -3.59 -18.54 19.97
C LEU A 9 -3.48 -17.14 19.34
N MET A 10 -2.45 -16.87 18.50
CA MET A 10 -2.37 -15.63 17.73
C MET A 10 -3.59 -15.47 16.81
N VAL A 11 -4.03 -16.54 16.17
CA VAL A 11 -5.21 -16.53 15.28
C VAL A 11 -6.48 -16.27 16.08
N GLU A 12 -6.68 -17.02 17.17
CA GLU A 12 -7.85 -16.90 18.05
C GLU A 12 -8.00 -15.51 18.65
N LYS A 13 -6.91 -14.96 19.19
CA LYS A 13 -6.87 -13.62 19.79
C LYS A 13 -6.80 -12.49 18.77
N LYS A 14 -6.75 -12.79 17.48
CA LYS A 14 -6.54 -11.82 16.39
C LYS A 14 -5.34 -10.92 16.65
N SER A 15 -4.27 -11.51 17.22
CA SER A 15 -3.01 -10.81 17.48
C SER A 15 -2.29 -10.49 16.19
N SER A 16 -1.71 -9.30 16.10
CA SER A 16 -0.86 -8.91 14.96
C SER A 16 0.56 -9.47 15.08
N ASP A 17 1.13 -9.43 16.30
CA ASP A 17 2.52 -9.81 16.54
C ASP A 17 2.63 -10.65 17.82
N LEU A 18 3.61 -11.55 17.84
CA LEU A 18 4.06 -12.32 19.03
C LEU A 18 5.54 -12.03 19.26
N PHE A 19 5.86 -11.65 20.49
CA PHE A 19 7.22 -11.33 20.94
C PHE A 19 7.72 -12.45 21.86
N ILE A 20 8.85 -13.04 21.50
CA ILE A 20 9.53 -14.04 22.30
C ILE A 20 10.98 -13.59 22.51
N THR A 21 11.31 -13.22 23.73
CA THR A 21 12.63 -12.70 24.09
C THR A 21 13.04 -13.21 25.48
N ASP A 22 14.37 -13.29 25.70
CA ASP A 22 14.94 -13.82 26.95
C ASP A 22 14.47 -12.99 28.16
N GLY A 23 14.17 -13.73 29.25
CA GLY A 23 13.81 -13.14 30.56
C GLY A 23 12.39 -12.56 30.62
N VAL A 24 11.61 -12.62 29.54
CA VAL A 24 10.24 -12.07 29.47
C VAL A 24 9.24 -13.18 29.12
N ALA A 25 8.04 -13.09 29.65
CA ALA A 25 6.95 -13.96 29.25
C ALA A 25 6.56 -13.69 27.77
N PRO A 26 6.30 -14.72 26.96
CA PRO A 26 5.78 -14.53 25.62
C PRO A 26 4.61 -13.57 25.62
N SER A 27 4.64 -12.58 24.74
CA SER A 27 3.69 -11.47 24.74
C SER A 27 3.12 -11.24 23.34
N MET A 28 1.82 -10.99 23.27
CA MET A 28 1.10 -10.73 22.01
C MET A 28 0.68 -9.28 21.91
N LYS A 29 0.71 -8.74 20.69
CA LYS A 29 0.14 -7.43 20.40
C LYS A 29 -1.31 -7.58 19.96
N ILE A 30 -2.24 -7.19 20.84
CA ILE A 30 -3.69 -7.28 20.64
C ILE A 30 -4.27 -5.86 20.70
N ASN A 31 -4.98 -5.43 19.66
CA ASN A 31 -5.53 -4.07 19.56
C ASN A 31 -4.49 -2.96 19.83
N GLY A 32 -3.27 -3.16 19.38
CA GLY A 32 -2.17 -2.20 19.54
C GLY A 32 -1.44 -2.26 20.89
N GLN A 33 -1.93 -3.04 21.87
CA GLN A 33 -1.31 -3.20 23.19
C GLN A 33 -0.56 -4.53 23.31
N ILE A 34 0.59 -4.51 23.96
CA ILE A 34 1.38 -5.73 24.25
C ILE A 34 0.87 -6.33 25.55
N VAL A 35 0.41 -7.58 25.47
CA VAL A 35 -0.18 -8.33 26.59
C VAL A 35 0.58 -9.64 26.76
N PRO A 36 1.11 -9.97 27.96
CA PRO A 36 1.73 -11.26 28.22
C PRO A 36 0.68 -12.37 28.17
N ILE A 37 1.04 -13.49 27.55
CA ILE A 37 0.16 -14.67 27.40
C ILE A 37 0.53 -15.83 28.33
N SER A 38 1.58 -15.66 29.11
CA SER A 38 2.07 -16.61 30.11
C SER A 38 2.50 -15.84 31.35
N LYS A 39 2.53 -16.54 32.50
CA LYS A 39 3.14 -16.02 33.73
C LYS A 39 4.65 -16.27 33.79
N ASN A 40 5.14 -17.26 33.03
CA ASN A 40 6.52 -17.69 33.08
C ASN A 40 7.32 -17.03 31.93
N SER A 41 8.46 -16.48 32.26
CA SER A 41 9.47 -16.06 31.28
C SER A 41 10.12 -17.26 30.59
N LEU A 42 10.61 -17.04 29.39
CA LEU A 42 11.44 -18.01 28.67
C LEU A 42 12.93 -17.66 28.84
N SER A 43 13.77 -18.70 28.95
CA SER A 43 15.22 -18.51 28.88
C SER A 43 15.71 -18.53 27.44
N GLY A 44 16.83 -17.87 27.19
CA GLY A 44 17.47 -17.86 25.87
C GLY A 44 17.75 -19.26 25.32
N GLU A 45 18.06 -20.25 26.19
CA GLU A 45 18.25 -21.65 25.79
C GLU A 45 16.95 -22.24 25.21
N VAL A 46 15.82 -22.05 25.88
CA VAL A 46 14.50 -22.52 25.39
C VAL A 46 14.14 -21.85 24.07
N ILE A 47 14.39 -20.53 23.95
CA ILE A 47 14.14 -19.79 22.72
C ILE A 47 15.04 -20.33 21.58
N GLY A 48 16.31 -20.61 21.86
CA GLY A 48 17.21 -21.24 20.89
C GLY A 48 16.70 -22.60 20.39
N GLN A 49 16.22 -23.45 21.29
CA GLN A 49 15.60 -24.72 20.92
C GLN A 49 14.34 -24.55 20.07
N LEU A 50 13.49 -23.59 20.41
CA LEU A 50 12.30 -23.26 19.61
C LEU A 50 12.69 -22.81 18.19
N LEU A 51 13.64 -21.89 18.07
CA LEU A 51 14.14 -21.44 16.77
C LEU A 51 14.69 -22.59 15.93
N GLN A 52 15.54 -23.46 16.53
CA GLN A 52 16.05 -24.63 15.84
C GLN A 52 14.95 -25.58 15.35
N SER A 53 13.85 -25.69 16.09
CA SER A 53 12.72 -26.57 15.71
C SER A 53 11.92 -26.08 14.50
N ILE A 54 11.92 -24.78 14.24
CA ILE A 54 11.13 -24.15 13.15
C ILE A 54 11.98 -23.72 11.95
N MET A 55 13.29 -23.66 12.09
CA MET A 55 14.23 -23.29 11.03
C MET A 55 14.64 -24.50 10.18
N SER A 56 14.75 -24.30 8.87
CA SER A 56 15.41 -25.21 7.96
C SER A 56 16.93 -25.21 8.20
N GLU A 57 17.65 -26.18 7.64
CA GLU A 57 19.11 -26.25 7.76
C GLU A 57 19.82 -25.02 7.17
N LYS A 58 19.34 -24.50 6.04
CA LYS A 58 19.85 -23.26 5.43
C LYS A 58 19.67 -22.07 6.37
N GLN A 59 18.48 -21.91 6.96
CA GLN A 59 18.17 -20.81 7.89
C GLN A 59 18.98 -20.89 9.19
N ARG A 60 19.25 -22.10 9.70
CA ARG A 60 20.13 -22.28 10.88
C ARG A 60 21.55 -21.82 10.59
N LYS A 61 22.10 -22.14 9.41
CA LYS A 61 23.43 -21.68 8.99
C LYS A 61 23.46 -20.16 8.86
N GLU A 62 22.50 -19.59 8.17
CA GLU A 62 22.35 -18.13 8.00
C GLU A 62 22.30 -17.43 9.37
N PHE A 63 21.44 -17.90 10.29
CA PHE A 63 21.32 -17.33 11.63
C PHE A 63 22.62 -17.45 12.45
N ALA A 64 23.35 -18.55 12.31
CA ALA A 64 24.66 -18.74 12.99
C ALA A 64 25.73 -17.78 12.47
N GLU A 65 25.70 -17.43 11.16
CA GLU A 65 26.67 -16.55 10.50
C GLU A 65 26.33 -15.08 10.68
N THR A 66 25.07 -14.71 10.46
CA THR A 66 24.61 -13.31 10.40
C THR A 66 24.01 -12.80 11.71
N ARG A 67 23.64 -13.71 12.63
CA ARG A 67 22.88 -13.44 13.87
C ARG A 67 21.46 -12.93 13.64
N GLU A 68 20.98 -12.97 12.41
CA GLU A 68 19.64 -12.60 11.98
C GLU A 68 19.14 -13.60 10.93
N CYS A 69 17.84 -13.87 10.92
CA CYS A 69 17.21 -14.66 9.87
C CYS A 69 15.71 -14.32 9.78
N ASN A 70 15.25 -14.04 8.57
CA ASN A 70 13.85 -13.80 8.29
C ASN A 70 13.29 -14.95 7.46
N PHE A 71 12.14 -15.49 7.88
CA PHE A 71 11.49 -16.61 7.18
C PHE A 71 10.00 -16.65 7.49
N ALA A 72 9.26 -17.46 6.73
CA ALA A 72 7.84 -17.66 6.94
C ALA A 72 7.54 -19.10 7.38
N ILE A 73 6.55 -19.24 8.26
CA ILE A 73 6.03 -20.53 8.70
C ILE A 73 4.50 -20.55 8.61
N MET A 74 3.93 -21.74 8.59
CA MET A 74 2.48 -21.94 8.73
C MET A 74 2.21 -22.70 10.03
N ASN A 75 1.01 -22.48 10.63
CA ASN A 75 0.53 -23.40 11.65
C ASN A 75 0.33 -24.81 11.03
N ARG A 76 0.27 -25.85 11.88
CA ARG A 76 0.11 -27.25 11.42
C ARG A 76 -1.15 -27.46 10.60
N GLU A 77 -2.20 -26.74 10.91
CA GLU A 77 -3.50 -26.76 10.24
C GLU A 77 -3.48 -26.05 8.88
N LYS A 78 -2.38 -25.37 8.54
CA LYS A 78 -2.21 -24.55 7.32
C LYS A 78 -3.27 -23.46 7.13
N THR A 79 -3.85 -22.99 8.24
CA THR A 79 -4.91 -21.95 8.24
C THR A 79 -4.36 -20.54 8.39
N ALA A 80 -3.11 -20.37 8.82
CA ALA A 80 -2.47 -19.08 8.98
C ALA A 80 -0.97 -19.14 8.67
N ARG A 81 -0.46 -18.07 8.07
CA ARG A 81 0.97 -17.88 7.79
C ARG A 81 1.52 -16.79 8.71
N PHE A 82 2.76 -16.99 9.14
CA PHE A 82 3.47 -16.09 10.05
C PHE A 82 4.85 -15.78 9.47
N ARG A 83 5.22 -14.52 9.47
CA ARG A 83 6.59 -14.08 9.22
C ARG A 83 7.32 -14.09 10.54
N VAL A 84 8.48 -14.70 10.55
CA VAL A 84 9.38 -14.78 11.71
C VAL A 84 10.61 -13.94 11.42
N SER A 85 10.91 -13.01 12.33
CA SER A 85 12.20 -12.32 12.39
C SER A 85 12.93 -12.85 13.62
N ALA A 86 13.97 -13.65 13.40
CA ALA A 86 14.86 -14.16 14.43
C ALA A 86 16.11 -13.30 14.51
N PHE A 87 16.56 -12.98 15.70
CA PHE A 87 17.72 -12.11 15.95
C PHE A 87 18.45 -12.48 17.23
N GLN A 88 19.69 -12.04 17.36
CA GLN A 88 20.47 -12.10 18.60
C GLN A 88 20.38 -10.74 19.32
N GLN A 89 20.19 -10.78 20.64
CA GLN A 89 20.28 -9.62 21.51
C GLN A 89 20.99 -10.00 22.82
N ARG A 90 22.02 -9.23 23.25
CA ARG A 90 22.78 -9.49 24.49
C ARG A 90 23.23 -10.96 24.59
N ASP A 91 23.75 -11.50 23.49
CA ASP A 91 24.16 -12.90 23.33
C ASP A 91 23.05 -13.95 23.50
N MET A 92 21.79 -13.54 23.57
CA MET A 92 20.63 -14.42 23.66
C MET A 92 19.75 -14.31 22.41
N PRO A 93 19.17 -15.43 21.92
CA PRO A 93 18.26 -15.41 20.79
C PRO A 93 16.92 -14.79 21.17
N GLY A 94 16.30 -14.15 20.20
CA GLY A 94 14.94 -13.64 20.27
C GLY A 94 14.22 -13.79 18.94
N MET A 95 12.90 -13.71 18.94
CA MET A 95 12.10 -13.69 17.70
C MET A 95 10.85 -12.86 17.86
N VAL A 96 10.45 -12.26 16.74
CA VAL A 96 9.14 -11.63 16.58
C VAL A 96 8.42 -12.31 15.44
N LEU A 97 7.19 -12.75 15.69
CA LEU A 97 6.32 -13.31 14.67
C LEU A 97 5.23 -12.31 14.34
N ARG A 98 4.97 -12.10 13.04
CA ARG A 98 3.86 -11.30 12.53
C ARG A 98 2.90 -12.19 11.78
N ARG A 99 1.61 -12.13 12.14
CA ARG A 99 0.56 -12.85 11.43
C ARG A 99 0.28 -12.16 10.10
N ILE A 100 0.28 -12.94 9.02
CA ILE A 100 -0.09 -12.50 7.67
C ILE A 100 -1.60 -12.72 7.51
N GLU A 101 -2.31 -11.66 7.09
CA GLU A 101 -3.75 -11.73 6.91
C GLU A 101 -4.12 -12.55 5.68
N THR A 102 -5.09 -13.43 5.83
CA THR A 102 -5.64 -14.24 4.74
C THR A 102 -6.98 -13.71 4.25
N LYS A 103 -7.72 -12.99 5.09
CA LYS A 103 -8.98 -12.38 4.71
C LYS A 103 -8.73 -11.01 4.07
N ILE A 104 -8.92 -10.95 2.76
CA ILE A 104 -8.80 -9.70 1.99
C ILE A 104 -10.17 -9.03 1.95
N PRO A 105 -10.32 -7.78 2.47
CA PRO A 105 -11.58 -7.05 2.36
C PRO A 105 -11.84 -6.66 0.90
N SER A 106 -13.10 -6.57 0.50
CA SER A 106 -13.47 -6.11 -0.83
C SER A 106 -13.25 -4.58 -0.99
N ILE A 107 -13.24 -4.11 -2.23
CA ILE A 107 -13.20 -2.67 -2.55
C ILE A 107 -14.38 -1.94 -1.89
N ASP A 108 -15.55 -2.57 -1.85
CA ASP A 108 -16.75 -2.02 -1.23
C ASP A 108 -16.66 -2.00 0.30
N ASP A 109 -16.15 -3.07 0.93
CA ASP A 109 -15.93 -3.12 2.40
C ASP A 109 -14.99 -2.01 2.87
N LEU A 110 -13.99 -1.68 2.06
CA LEU A 110 -13.05 -0.60 2.33
C LEU A 110 -13.60 0.78 1.97
N GLN A 111 -14.79 0.87 1.36
CA GLN A 111 -15.39 2.10 0.85
C GLN A 111 -14.45 2.88 -0.10
N LEU A 112 -13.71 2.15 -0.92
CA LEU A 112 -12.81 2.74 -1.91
C LEU A 112 -13.61 3.21 -3.14
N PRO A 113 -13.10 4.21 -3.88
CA PRO A 113 -13.76 4.69 -5.10
C PRO A 113 -14.04 3.59 -6.11
N PRO A 114 -15.26 3.51 -6.69
CA PRO A 114 -15.66 2.43 -7.61
C PRO A 114 -14.75 2.28 -8.83
N VAL A 115 -14.13 3.36 -9.29
CA VAL A 115 -13.20 3.36 -10.42
C VAL A 115 -12.02 2.39 -10.23
N LEU A 116 -11.67 2.02 -8.98
CA LEU A 116 -10.64 1.03 -8.71
C LEU A 116 -11.05 -0.37 -9.22
N LYS A 117 -12.34 -0.68 -9.28
CA LYS A 117 -12.84 -1.93 -9.88
C LYS A 117 -12.49 -1.97 -11.37
N ASP A 118 -12.80 -0.88 -12.10
CA ASP A 118 -12.52 -0.76 -13.53
C ASP A 118 -11.01 -0.78 -13.81
N LEU A 119 -10.24 -0.05 -12.99
CA LEU A 119 -8.79 -0.04 -13.09
C LEU A 119 -8.19 -1.43 -12.86
N SER A 120 -8.73 -2.22 -11.92
CA SER A 120 -8.26 -3.59 -11.67
C SER A 120 -8.48 -4.53 -12.87
N MET A 121 -9.49 -4.25 -13.71
CA MET A 121 -9.84 -5.00 -14.90
C MET A 121 -9.15 -4.51 -16.16
N THR A 122 -8.33 -3.46 -16.07
CA THR A 122 -7.53 -2.94 -17.18
C THR A 122 -6.66 -4.05 -17.79
N LYS A 123 -6.57 -4.08 -19.12
CA LYS A 123 -5.87 -5.16 -19.83
C LYS A 123 -4.35 -5.00 -19.75
N ARG A 124 -3.82 -3.77 -19.85
CA ARG A 124 -2.38 -3.47 -19.88
C ARG A 124 -2.10 -2.06 -19.38
N GLY A 125 -0.86 -1.81 -19.01
CA GLY A 125 -0.33 -0.52 -18.57
C GLY A 125 0.09 -0.56 -17.11
N ILE A 126 0.43 0.58 -16.53
CA ILE A 126 1.00 0.71 -15.19
C ILE A 126 0.00 1.44 -14.29
N ILE A 127 -0.29 0.87 -13.13
CA ILE A 127 -1.05 1.50 -12.05
C ILE A 127 -0.16 1.53 -10.81
N ILE A 128 0.07 2.72 -10.25
CA ILE A 128 0.97 2.90 -9.10
C ILE A 128 0.18 3.40 -7.90
N PHE A 129 0.24 2.65 -6.79
CA PHE A 129 -0.23 3.11 -5.49
C PHE A 129 0.85 3.88 -4.77
N VAL A 130 0.48 5.05 -4.26
CA VAL A 130 1.40 6.03 -3.68
C VAL A 130 1.00 6.33 -2.23
N GLY A 131 1.96 6.49 -1.35
CA GLY A 131 1.71 6.86 0.05
C GLY A 131 2.82 6.40 0.99
N ALA A 132 2.86 6.94 2.19
CA ALA A 132 3.76 6.52 3.25
C ALA A 132 3.48 5.09 3.72
N THR A 133 4.37 4.54 4.55
CA THR A 133 4.13 3.25 5.22
C THR A 133 2.90 3.32 6.12
N GLY A 134 2.05 2.29 6.07
CA GLY A 134 0.85 2.21 6.91
C GLY A 134 -0.36 3.01 6.40
N THR A 135 -0.32 3.56 5.19
CA THR A 135 -1.46 4.26 4.57
C THR A 135 -2.50 3.33 3.92
N GLY A 136 -2.29 2.00 3.98
CA GLY A 136 -3.23 1.01 3.47
C GLY A 136 -3.06 0.63 2.00
N LYS A 137 -1.96 1.01 1.33
CA LYS A 137 -1.70 0.68 -0.09
C LYS A 137 -1.81 -0.82 -0.37
N SER A 138 -1.13 -1.65 0.42
CA SER A 138 -1.13 -3.11 0.25
C SER A 138 -2.53 -3.69 0.38
N THR A 139 -3.35 -3.18 1.32
CA THR A 139 -4.74 -3.61 1.50
C THR A 139 -5.60 -3.26 0.29
N SER A 140 -5.48 -2.04 -0.22
CA SER A 140 -6.23 -1.60 -1.40
C SER A 140 -5.81 -2.35 -2.67
N LEU A 141 -4.50 -2.59 -2.85
CA LEU A 141 -3.98 -3.42 -3.94
C LEU A 141 -4.45 -4.87 -3.85
N ALA A 142 -4.40 -5.47 -2.64
CA ALA A 142 -4.91 -6.82 -2.42
C ALA A 142 -6.41 -6.92 -2.77
N SER A 143 -7.20 -5.88 -2.42
CA SER A 143 -8.63 -5.81 -2.80
C SER A 143 -8.82 -5.74 -4.31
N MET A 144 -8.00 -4.98 -5.03
CA MET A 144 -8.04 -4.92 -6.50
C MET A 144 -7.66 -6.25 -7.14
N ILE A 145 -6.60 -6.91 -6.64
CA ILE A 145 -6.20 -8.25 -7.10
C ILE A 145 -7.30 -9.25 -6.83
N SER A 146 -7.90 -9.22 -5.63
CA SER A 146 -9.02 -10.09 -5.26
C SER A 146 -10.22 -9.85 -6.19
N HIS A 147 -10.56 -8.59 -6.48
CA HIS A 147 -11.63 -8.27 -7.43
C HIS A 147 -11.35 -8.87 -8.81
N ARG A 148 -10.15 -8.67 -9.36
CA ARG A 148 -9.75 -9.25 -10.65
C ARG A 148 -9.76 -10.77 -10.63
N ASN A 149 -9.25 -11.38 -9.56
CA ASN A 149 -9.18 -12.83 -9.38
C ASN A 149 -10.56 -13.49 -9.46
N HIS A 150 -11.59 -12.85 -8.92
CA HIS A 150 -12.96 -13.37 -8.95
C HIS A 150 -13.70 -13.09 -10.28
N ASN A 151 -13.30 -12.04 -11.02
CA ASN A 151 -14.02 -11.57 -12.21
C ASN A 151 -13.27 -11.81 -13.52
N SER A 152 -12.11 -12.45 -13.51
CA SER A 152 -11.27 -12.69 -14.68
C SER A 152 -10.69 -14.11 -14.65
N LYS A 153 -10.05 -14.47 -15.75
CA LYS A 153 -9.23 -15.68 -15.87
C LYS A 153 -7.83 -15.25 -16.33
N GLY A 154 -6.80 -15.91 -15.84
CA GLY A 154 -5.43 -15.59 -16.21
C GLY A 154 -4.43 -15.90 -15.10
N HIS A 155 -3.21 -15.39 -15.24
CA HIS A 155 -2.12 -15.60 -14.30
C HIS A 155 -1.68 -14.26 -13.69
N ILE A 156 -1.76 -14.15 -12.38
CA ILE A 156 -1.29 -13.00 -11.61
C ILE A 156 -0.02 -13.40 -10.88
N ILE A 157 1.07 -12.68 -11.13
CA ILE A 157 2.34 -12.88 -10.41
C ILE A 157 2.55 -11.70 -9.48
N THR A 158 2.86 -11.97 -8.22
CA THR A 158 3.27 -10.94 -7.26
C THR A 158 4.70 -11.16 -6.81
N ILE A 159 5.46 -10.07 -6.71
CA ILE A 159 6.82 -10.05 -6.16
C ILE A 159 6.81 -8.99 -5.07
N GLU A 160 6.97 -9.42 -3.83
CA GLU A 160 6.71 -8.59 -2.64
C GLU A 160 7.86 -8.69 -1.64
N ASP A 161 8.04 -7.64 -0.83
CA ASP A 161 9.04 -7.56 0.24
C ASP A 161 8.45 -6.82 1.47
N PRO A 162 7.75 -7.58 2.33
CA PRO A 162 7.27 -8.96 2.24
C PRO A 162 5.85 -9.12 1.68
N ILE A 163 5.36 -10.36 1.58
CA ILE A 163 3.95 -10.66 1.31
C ILE A 163 3.09 -10.23 2.51
N GLU A 164 2.13 -9.33 2.27
CA GLU A 164 1.21 -8.81 3.31
C GLU A 164 -0.11 -9.57 3.35
N PHE A 165 -0.57 -10.11 2.22
CA PHE A 165 -1.81 -10.87 2.08
C PHE A 165 -1.60 -12.14 1.27
N ILE A 166 -2.24 -13.23 1.70
CA ILE A 166 -2.27 -14.47 0.91
C ILE A 166 -3.52 -14.48 0.03
N HIS A 167 -3.31 -14.62 -1.26
CA HIS A 167 -4.38 -14.73 -2.23
C HIS A 167 -4.69 -16.20 -2.52
N GLU A 168 -5.95 -16.57 -2.39
CA GLU A 168 -6.45 -17.86 -2.85
C GLU A 168 -6.62 -17.86 -4.38
N HIS A 169 -6.47 -19.02 -5.00
CA HIS A 169 -6.82 -19.19 -6.41
C HIS A 169 -8.36 -19.19 -6.56
N ALA A 170 -8.88 -18.40 -7.50
CA ALA A 170 -10.29 -18.38 -7.86
C ALA A 170 -10.44 -18.48 -9.38
N GLY A 171 -10.77 -17.40 -10.09
CA GLY A 171 -10.75 -17.36 -11.54
C GLY A 171 -9.35 -17.31 -12.14
N CYS A 172 -8.39 -16.73 -11.41
CA CYS A 172 -6.99 -16.64 -11.80
C CYS A 172 -6.10 -17.62 -11.03
N ILE A 173 -4.97 -18.00 -11.64
CA ILE A 173 -3.85 -18.58 -10.92
C ILE A 173 -3.06 -17.43 -10.33
N ILE A 174 -2.71 -17.50 -9.03
CA ILE A 174 -1.91 -16.47 -8.38
C ILE A 174 -0.61 -17.09 -7.90
N THR A 175 0.52 -16.56 -8.36
CA THR A 175 1.86 -16.94 -7.94
C THR A 175 2.46 -15.80 -7.13
N GLN A 176 2.64 -15.99 -5.83
CA GLN A 176 3.24 -15.00 -4.94
C GLN A 176 4.68 -15.40 -4.60
N ARG A 177 5.60 -14.44 -4.74
CA ARG A 177 7.03 -14.63 -4.44
C ARG A 177 7.51 -13.54 -3.49
N GLU A 178 8.09 -13.95 -2.38
CA GLU A 178 8.66 -13.05 -1.37
C GLU A 178 10.17 -12.91 -1.59
N VAL A 179 10.65 -11.65 -1.63
CA VAL A 179 12.08 -11.36 -1.72
C VAL A 179 12.78 -11.82 -0.44
N GLY A 180 13.93 -12.42 -0.58
CA GLY A 180 14.69 -13.01 0.53
C GLY A 180 14.24 -14.42 0.95
N ILE A 181 13.06 -14.88 0.48
CA ILE A 181 12.52 -16.22 0.76
C ILE A 181 12.41 -17.04 -0.51
N ASP A 182 11.64 -16.58 -1.49
CA ASP A 182 11.32 -17.27 -2.74
C ASP A 182 12.19 -16.78 -3.91
N THR A 183 12.86 -15.67 -3.75
CA THR A 183 13.77 -15.05 -4.72
C THR A 183 14.78 -14.16 -4.00
N ASP A 184 15.98 -14.02 -4.54
CA ASP A 184 17.07 -13.26 -3.89
C ASP A 184 16.87 -11.75 -4.00
N SER A 185 16.23 -11.25 -5.09
CA SER A 185 15.96 -9.81 -5.26
C SER A 185 14.77 -9.56 -6.19
N PHE A 186 14.28 -8.31 -6.24
CA PHE A 186 13.29 -7.88 -7.21
C PHE A 186 13.78 -8.06 -8.64
N GLU A 187 15.02 -7.67 -8.95
CA GLU A 187 15.60 -7.72 -10.29
C GLU A 187 15.67 -9.15 -10.83
N ILE A 188 16.09 -10.10 -9.99
CA ILE A 188 16.16 -11.54 -10.35
C ILE A 188 14.76 -12.08 -10.62
N ALA A 189 13.79 -11.75 -9.77
CA ALA A 189 12.41 -12.18 -9.94
C ALA A 189 11.82 -11.60 -11.23
N LEU A 190 11.92 -10.27 -11.43
CA LEU A 190 11.35 -9.55 -12.57
C LEU A 190 11.95 -10.02 -13.89
N LYS A 191 13.26 -10.22 -13.96
CA LYS A 191 13.95 -10.74 -15.14
C LYS A 191 13.35 -12.05 -15.68
N ASN A 192 12.82 -12.88 -14.80
CA ASN A 192 12.27 -14.18 -15.16
C ASN A 192 10.75 -14.19 -15.30
N THR A 193 10.06 -13.11 -14.90
CA THR A 193 8.60 -13.06 -14.80
C THR A 193 7.90 -13.30 -16.14
N LEU A 194 8.37 -12.70 -17.24
CA LEU A 194 7.74 -12.88 -18.57
C LEU A 194 7.76 -14.34 -19.07
N ARG A 195 8.72 -15.14 -18.60
CA ARG A 195 8.79 -16.58 -18.96
C ARG A 195 7.72 -17.43 -18.24
N GLN A 196 7.03 -16.84 -17.29
CA GLN A 196 5.99 -17.49 -16.48
C GLN A 196 4.58 -17.18 -17.00
N ALA A 197 4.46 -16.58 -18.19
CA ALA A 197 3.20 -16.23 -18.86
C ALA A 197 2.21 -15.47 -17.96
N PRO A 198 2.59 -14.31 -17.39
CA PRO A 198 1.70 -13.49 -16.57
C PRO A 198 0.70 -12.71 -17.45
N ASP A 199 -0.49 -12.43 -16.92
CA ASP A 199 -1.39 -11.38 -17.43
C ASP A 199 -1.26 -10.11 -16.57
N VAL A 200 -1.00 -10.29 -15.27
CA VAL A 200 -0.83 -9.20 -14.30
C VAL A 200 0.44 -9.45 -13.47
N ILE A 201 1.19 -8.41 -13.27
CA ILE A 201 2.41 -8.43 -12.46
C ILE A 201 2.27 -7.38 -11.34
N LEU A 202 2.30 -7.81 -10.08
CA LEU A 202 2.42 -6.91 -8.94
C LEU A 202 3.90 -6.79 -8.55
N ILE A 203 4.39 -5.57 -8.54
CA ILE A 203 5.69 -5.18 -8.01
C ILE A 203 5.46 -4.53 -6.65
N GLY A 204 5.87 -5.18 -5.57
CA GLY A 204 5.60 -4.73 -4.19
C GLY A 204 5.99 -3.29 -3.97
N GLU A 205 7.17 -2.87 -4.44
CA GLU A 205 7.61 -1.48 -4.41
C GLU A 205 8.62 -1.15 -5.52
N ILE A 206 8.43 0.01 -6.17
CA ILE A 206 9.41 0.60 -7.10
C ILE A 206 10.35 1.51 -6.30
N ARG A 207 11.60 1.08 -6.14
CA ARG A 207 12.64 1.80 -5.37
C ARG A 207 13.81 2.27 -6.23
N SER A 208 13.95 1.72 -7.43
CA SER A 208 15.10 1.97 -8.30
C SER A 208 14.69 2.13 -9.76
N ARG A 209 15.64 2.64 -10.54
CA ARG A 209 15.51 2.77 -11.99
C ARG A 209 15.26 1.41 -12.64
N GLU A 210 16.03 0.39 -12.24
CA GLU A 210 15.95 -0.96 -12.84
C GLU A 210 14.55 -1.55 -12.68
N VAL A 211 13.95 -1.42 -11.49
CA VAL A 211 12.59 -1.91 -11.24
C VAL A 211 11.57 -1.12 -12.06
N MET A 212 11.76 0.20 -12.24
CA MET A 212 10.89 1.02 -13.08
C MET A 212 11.03 0.66 -14.57
N ASP A 213 12.25 0.41 -15.05
CA ASP A 213 12.49 -0.06 -16.43
C ASP A 213 11.77 -1.39 -16.69
N TYR A 214 11.76 -2.35 -15.73
CA TYR A 214 10.97 -3.58 -15.86
C TYR A 214 9.47 -3.29 -15.91
N ALA A 215 8.95 -2.39 -15.07
CA ALA A 215 7.54 -2.04 -15.05
C ALA A 215 7.07 -1.46 -16.39
N ILE A 216 7.87 -0.57 -16.98
CA ILE A 216 7.63 0.02 -18.31
C ILE A 216 7.65 -1.09 -19.37
N GLY A 217 8.71 -1.92 -19.42
CA GLY A 217 8.85 -2.99 -20.40
C GLY A 217 7.71 -4.02 -20.35
N PHE A 218 7.20 -4.34 -19.17
CA PHE A 218 6.04 -5.23 -19.01
C PHE A 218 4.76 -4.60 -19.59
N ALA A 219 4.54 -3.31 -19.31
CA ALA A 219 3.38 -2.60 -19.85
C ALA A 219 3.43 -2.48 -21.38
N GLU A 220 4.60 -2.21 -21.95
CA GLU A 220 4.82 -2.16 -23.40
C GLU A 220 4.56 -3.51 -24.09
N THR A 221 4.90 -4.59 -23.41
CA THR A 221 4.66 -5.95 -23.91
C THR A 221 3.22 -6.44 -23.66
N GLY A 222 2.35 -5.60 -23.15
CA GLY A 222 0.90 -5.85 -23.09
C GLY A 222 0.36 -6.34 -21.75
N HIS A 223 1.17 -6.30 -20.68
CA HIS A 223 0.79 -6.75 -19.35
C HIS A 223 0.24 -5.61 -18.49
N LEU A 224 -0.62 -5.92 -17.52
CA LEU A 224 -0.98 -4.99 -16.46
C LEU A 224 0.06 -5.07 -15.35
N VAL A 225 0.67 -3.93 -15.02
CA VAL A 225 1.59 -3.77 -13.90
C VAL A 225 0.89 -3.01 -12.79
N LEU A 226 0.82 -3.61 -11.62
CA LEU A 226 0.42 -2.97 -10.37
C LEU A 226 1.68 -2.76 -9.53
N ALA A 227 1.87 -1.58 -8.96
CA ALA A 227 3.05 -1.33 -8.14
C ALA A 227 2.74 -0.39 -6.98
N THR A 228 3.63 -0.35 -5.98
CA THR A 228 3.60 0.71 -4.97
C THR A 228 4.82 1.61 -5.07
N MET A 229 4.68 2.82 -4.54
CA MET A 229 5.77 3.76 -4.39
C MET A 229 5.57 4.62 -3.14
N HIS A 230 6.66 5.04 -2.52
CA HIS A 230 6.63 6.00 -1.43
C HIS A 230 6.73 7.43 -1.98
N ALA A 231 5.62 8.16 -1.97
CA ALA A 231 5.53 9.61 -2.18
C ALA A 231 4.24 10.09 -1.50
N ASN A 232 4.00 11.41 -1.41
CA ASN A 232 2.83 11.91 -0.71
C ASN A 232 1.60 12.06 -1.63
N ASN A 233 1.81 12.31 -2.93
CA ASN A 233 0.76 12.46 -3.94
C ASN A 233 1.26 12.05 -5.33
N ALA A 234 0.39 12.07 -6.34
CA ALA A 234 0.69 11.63 -7.69
C ALA A 234 1.79 12.48 -8.37
N ASN A 235 1.78 13.80 -8.20
CA ASN A 235 2.80 14.68 -8.77
C ASN A 235 4.19 14.36 -8.20
N GLN A 236 4.29 14.23 -6.87
CA GLN A 236 5.57 13.85 -6.23
C GLN A 236 6.04 12.45 -6.65
N ALA A 237 5.11 11.53 -6.91
CA ALA A 237 5.47 10.22 -7.43
C ALA A 237 6.04 10.30 -8.85
N LEU A 238 5.46 11.11 -9.73
CA LEU A 238 6.00 11.37 -11.07
C LEU A 238 7.39 12.01 -10.98
N ASP A 239 7.56 13.04 -10.16
CA ASP A 239 8.86 13.67 -9.94
C ASP A 239 9.90 12.66 -9.43
N ARG A 240 9.50 11.78 -8.49
CA ARG A 240 10.40 10.73 -7.97
C ARG A 240 10.79 9.72 -9.04
N ILE A 241 9.87 9.32 -9.91
CA ILE A 241 10.19 8.46 -11.06
C ILE A 241 11.19 9.15 -11.98
N ILE A 242 10.98 10.42 -12.30
CA ILE A 242 11.89 11.20 -13.14
C ILE A 242 13.30 11.24 -12.53
N HIS A 243 13.41 11.42 -11.21
CA HIS A 243 14.70 11.44 -10.51
C HIS A 243 15.42 10.08 -10.45
N PHE A 244 14.79 8.97 -10.77
CA PHE A 244 15.51 7.69 -10.94
C PHE A 244 16.37 7.66 -12.21
N PHE A 245 16.12 8.55 -13.18
CA PHE A 245 16.74 8.53 -14.50
C PHE A 245 17.65 9.75 -14.68
N GLU A 246 18.74 9.55 -15.43
CA GLU A 246 19.62 10.61 -15.89
C GLU A 246 18.87 11.57 -16.83
N SER A 247 19.27 12.84 -16.86
CA SER A 247 18.57 13.88 -17.62
C SER A 247 18.47 13.62 -19.14
N ASP A 248 19.45 12.92 -19.71
CA ASP A 248 19.46 12.51 -21.12
C ASP A 248 18.38 11.46 -21.45
N ARG A 249 17.87 10.75 -20.44
CA ARG A 249 16.80 9.74 -20.56
C ARG A 249 15.40 10.32 -20.34
N HIS A 250 15.26 11.55 -19.84
CA HIS A 250 13.97 12.12 -19.46
C HIS A 250 12.98 12.19 -20.63
N SER A 251 13.41 12.57 -21.83
CA SER A 251 12.53 12.63 -23.00
C SER A 251 11.91 11.28 -23.34
N GLN A 252 12.70 10.19 -23.27
CA GLN A 252 12.22 8.84 -23.50
C GLN A 252 11.28 8.42 -22.37
N LEU A 253 11.66 8.67 -21.12
CA LEU A 253 10.84 8.35 -19.94
C LEU A 253 9.45 9.03 -20.00
N TYR A 254 9.39 10.32 -20.37
CA TYR A 254 8.12 11.03 -20.53
C TYR A 254 7.25 10.39 -21.62
N MET A 255 7.84 9.98 -22.74
CA MET A 255 7.12 9.26 -23.79
C MET A 255 6.58 7.94 -23.25
N ASP A 256 7.41 7.13 -22.61
CA ASP A 256 7.05 5.81 -22.08
C ASP A 256 5.95 5.91 -21.03
N LEU A 257 6.06 6.86 -20.09
CA LEU A 257 5.01 7.10 -19.07
C LEU A 257 3.73 7.61 -19.72
N SER A 258 3.79 8.52 -20.68
CA SER A 258 2.61 9.05 -21.36
C SER A 258 1.78 7.97 -22.04
N LEU A 259 2.41 6.92 -22.55
CA LEU A 259 1.77 5.80 -23.24
C LEU A 259 1.32 4.68 -22.30
N ASN A 260 2.14 4.36 -21.29
CA ASN A 260 1.99 3.15 -20.48
C ASN A 260 1.34 3.39 -19.12
N LEU A 261 1.46 4.58 -18.52
CA LEU A 261 0.75 4.89 -17.27
C LEU A 261 -0.77 4.81 -17.51
N LYS A 262 -1.50 4.22 -16.57
CA LYS A 262 -2.98 4.18 -16.55
C LYS A 262 -3.54 5.03 -15.43
N ALA A 263 -3.00 4.87 -14.23
CA ALA A 263 -3.41 5.64 -13.08
C ALA A 263 -2.30 5.74 -12.03
N MET A 264 -2.34 6.79 -11.23
CA MET A 264 -1.68 6.88 -9.93
C MET A 264 -2.72 7.09 -8.86
N ILE A 265 -2.62 6.32 -7.77
CA ILE A 265 -3.58 6.32 -6.68
C ILE A 265 -2.82 6.61 -5.41
N ALA A 266 -2.93 7.84 -4.91
CA ALA A 266 -2.30 8.19 -3.64
C ALA A 266 -3.29 8.02 -2.49
N GLN A 267 -2.84 7.51 -1.35
CA GLN A 267 -3.70 7.11 -0.24
C GLN A 267 -3.17 7.56 1.11
N GLN A 268 -4.07 8.10 1.93
CA GLN A 268 -3.88 8.38 3.35
C GLN A 268 -5.01 7.75 4.16
N LEU A 269 -4.72 7.38 5.42
CA LEU A 269 -5.73 6.89 6.37
C LEU A 269 -6.01 7.96 7.42
N ILE A 270 -7.24 8.44 7.46
CA ILE A 270 -7.70 9.52 8.35
C ILE A 270 -8.51 8.90 9.49
N PRO A 271 -8.28 9.25 10.76
CA PRO A 271 -9.08 8.76 11.87
C PRO A 271 -10.56 9.15 11.73
N THR A 272 -11.45 8.24 12.12
CA THR A 272 -12.88 8.55 12.28
C THR A 272 -13.11 9.42 13.51
N PRO A 273 -14.22 10.20 13.60
CA PRO A 273 -14.48 11.10 14.72
C PRO A 273 -14.49 10.42 16.09
N ASP A 274 -14.87 9.15 16.16
CA ASP A 274 -14.86 8.32 17.37
C ASP A 274 -13.46 7.73 17.70
N GLY A 275 -12.47 7.90 16.81
CA GLY A 275 -11.12 7.39 16.98
C GLY A 275 -10.96 5.86 16.85
N ASN A 276 -12.06 5.12 16.63
CA ASN A 276 -12.05 3.65 16.64
C ASN A 276 -11.67 3.03 15.27
N SER A 277 -11.73 3.82 14.20
CA SER A 277 -11.50 3.35 12.83
C SER A 277 -10.75 4.41 12.01
N ARG A 278 -10.51 4.12 10.74
CA ARG A 278 -9.89 5.04 9.79
C ARG A 278 -10.64 5.00 8.48
N ARG A 279 -10.64 6.12 7.75
CA ARG A 279 -11.15 6.25 6.39
C ARG A 279 -10.02 6.52 5.42
N ALA A 280 -10.07 5.90 4.26
CA ALA A 280 -9.11 6.15 3.20
C ALA A 280 -9.50 7.46 2.47
N ALA A 281 -8.63 8.47 2.57
CA ALA A 281 -8.64 9.58 1.63
C ALA A 281 -7.79 9.18 0.43
N ILE A 282 -8.37 9.28 -0.78
CA ILE A 282 -7.75 8.76 -2.01
C ILE A 282 -7.66 9.88 -3.03
N GLU A 283 -6.45 10.15 -3.50
CA GLU A 283 -6.20 10.95 -4.70
C GLU A 283 -6.09 10.00 -5.90
N ILE A 284 -6.74 10.34 -7.01
CA ILE A 284 -6.75 9.52 -8.23
C ILE A 284 -6.38 10.37 -9.43
N LEU A 285 -5.26 10.06 -10.04
CA LEU A 285 -4.85 10.53 -11.36
C LEU A 285 -5.12 9.42 -12.37
N ILE A 286 -5.92 9.72 -13.41
CA ILE A 286 -6.15 8.83 -14.54
C ILE A 286 -5.45 9.43 -15.77
N ASN A 287 -4.70 8.62 -16.50
CA ASN A 287 -4.00 9.06 -17.69
C ASN A 287 -4.97 9.28 -18.87
N SER A 288 -5.68 10.40 -18.83
CA SER A 288 -6.50 10.89 -19.94
C SER A 288 -5.60 11.42 -21.08
N PRO A 289 -6.14 11.66 -22.30
CA PRO A 289 -5.35 12.21 -23.42
C PRO A 289 -4.60 13.49 -23.08
N LEU A 290 -5.20 14.39 -22.26
CA LEU A 290 -4.59 15.66 -21.87
C LEU A 290 -3.50 15.43 -20.78
N ILE A 291 -3.73 14.53 -19.83
CA ILE A 291 -2.70 14.11 -18.85
C ILE A 291 -1.51 13.50 -19.58
N SER A 292 -1.77 12.61 -20.55
CA SER A 292 -0.73 12.00 -21.39
C SER A 292 0.11 13.07 -22.12
N ASP A 293 -0.52 14.13 -22.64
CA ASP A 293 0.17 15.22 -23.32
C ASP A 293 1.04 16.05 -22.35
N TYR A 294 0.53 16.35 -21.14
CA TYR A 294 1.32 17.02 -20.10
C TYR A 294 2.53 16.17 -19.65
N ILE A 295 2.34 14.87 -19.44
CA ILE A 295 3.44 13.97 -19.09
C ILE A 295 4.48 13.96 -20.22
N ARG A 296 4.07 13.82 -21.47
CA ARG A 296 4.94 13.79 -22.65
C ARG A 296 5.77 15.07 -22.80
N LYS A 297 5.21 16.22 -22.42
CA LYS A 297 5.89 17.53 -22.46
C LYS A 297 6.75 17.81 -21.22
N GLY A 298 6.63 16.99 -20.16
CA GLY A 298 7.26 17.24 -18.86
C GLY A 298 6.56 18.33 -18.03
N GLU A 299 5.32 18.71 -18.40
CA GLU A 299 4.50 19.73 -17.72
C GLU A 299 3.78 19.14 -16.52
N ILE A 300 4.51 18.45 -15.62
CA ILE A 300 3.95 17.71 -14.49
C ILE A 300 3.18 18.63 -13.52
N HIS A 301 3.58 19.89 -13.39
CA HIS A 301 2.94 20.87 -12.50
C HIS A 301 1.50 21.23 -12.90
N GLU A 302 1.12 21.07 -14.19
CA GLU A 302 -0.23 21.35 -14.69
C GLU A 302 -1.24 20.24 -14.36
N ILE A 303 -0.76 19.05 -14.03
CA ILE A 303 -1.58 17.85 -13.84
C ILE A 303 -2.61 18.05 -12.72
N LYS A 304 -2.19 18.62 -11.58
CA LYS A 304 -3.05 18.77 -10.41
C LYS A 304 -4.28 19.66 -10.68
N ASP A 305 -4.10 20.73 -11.45
CA ASP A 305 -5.21 21.63 -11.81
C ASP A 305 -6.17 20.97 -12.81
N LEU A 306 -5.67 20.10 -13.68
CA LEU A 306 -6.52 19.30 -14.54
C LEU A 306 -7.32 18.26 -13.75
N MET A 307 -6.68 17.57 -12.78
CA MET A 307 -7.37 16.60 -11.90
C MET A 307 -8.55 17.25 -11.17
N LYS A 308 -8.38 18.48 -10.63
CA LYS A 308 -9.45 19.23 -9.94
C LYS A 308 -10.71 19.40 -10.79
N ARG A 309 -10.55 19.52 -12.11
CA ARG A 309 -11.63 19.81 -13.08
C ARG A 309 -12.17 18.56 -13.78
N SER A 310 -11.60 17.38 -13.52
CA SER A 310 -11.92 16.14 -14.25
C SER A 310 -12.51 15.05 -13.35
N ARG A 311 -13.37 15.45 -12.38
CA ARG A 311 -14.06 14.50 -11.50
C ARG A 311 -14.99 13.55 -12.25
N GLU A 312 -15.59 13.99 -13.34
CA GLU A 312 -16.45 13.19 -14.21
C GLU A 312 -15.71 12.02 -14.87
N LEU A 313 -14.38 12.11 -15.00
CA LEU A 313 -13.52 11.03 -15.48
C LEU A 313 -13.07 10.08 -14.35
N GLY A 314 -13.53 10.29 -13.12
CA GLY A 314 -13.12 9.54 -11.94
C GLY A 314 -11.84 10.04 -11.28
N MET A 315 -11.27 11.16 -11.72
CA MET A 315 -10.13 11.79 -11.06
C MET A 315 -10.60 12.56 -9.81
N GLN A 316 -9.74 12.61 -8.80
CA GLN A 316 -9.94 13.48 -7.65
C GLN A 316 -8.61 13.78 -6.96
N THR A 317 -8.51 14.97 -6.36
CA THR A 317 -7.36 15.36 -5.51
C THR A 317 -7.61 14.96 -4.07
N PHE A 318 -6.54 14.96 -3.24
CA PHE A 318 -6.70 14.73 -1.81
C PHE A 318 -7.67 15.71 -1.14
N ASP A 319 -7.59 17.00 -1.48
CA ASP A 319 -8.46 18.02 -0.87
C ASP A 319 -9.93 17.77 -1.20
N GLN A 320 -10.24 17.29 -2.41
CA GLN A 320 -11.59 16.89 -2.79
C GLN A 320 -12.05 15.64 -2.02
N ALA A 321 -11.20 14.63 -1.89
CA ALA A 321 -11.52 13.44 -1.12
C ALA A 321 -11.75 13.76 0.37
N LEU A 322 -10.91 14.60 0.97
CA LEU A 322 -11.05 15.05 2.36
C LEU A 322 -12.31 15.88 2.56
N PHE A 323 -12.66 16.76 1.60
CA PHE A 323 -13.91 17.50 1.62
C PHE A 323 -15.14 16.58 1.63
N ASP A 324 -15.16 15.58 0.73
CA ASP A 324 -16.26 14.62 0.65
C ASP A 324 -16.40 13.79 1.93
N LEU A 325 -15.29 13.32 2.51
CA LEU A 325 -15.27 12.59 3.78
C LEU A 325 -15.74 13.46 4.95
N TYR A 326 -15.34 14.73 5.01
CA TYR A 326 -15.80 15.68 6.03
C TYR A 326 -17.29 15.94 5.89
N LYS A 327 -17.78 16.24 4.68
CA LYS A 327 -19.19 16.50 4.41
C LYS A 327 -20.09 15.31 4.72
N ALA A 328 -19.58 14.09 4.54
CA ALA A 328 -20.24 12.84 4.94
C ALA A 328 -20.14 12.55 6.46
N GLY A 329 -19.51 13.42 7.27
CA GLY A 329 -19.33 13.23 8.71
C GLY A 329 -18.37 12.09 9.08
N GLN A 330 -17.59 11.59 8.14
CA GLN A 330 -16.70 10.45 8.34
C GLN A 330 -15.34 10.82 8.94
N ILE A 331 -14.95 12.09 8.87
CA ILE A 331 -13.73 12.66 9.47
C ILE A 331 -14.03 14.00 10.12
N THR A 332 -13.18 14.45 11.05
CA THR A 332 -13.33 15.76 11.68
C THR A 332 -12.80 16.89 10.77
N TYR A 333 -13.30 18.11 10.97
CA TYR A 333 -12.78 19.31 10.32
C TYR A 333 -11.27 19.49 10.54
N LYS A 334 -10.81 19.25 11.79
CA LYS A 334 -9.41 19.35 12.18
C LYS A 334 -8.53 18.37 11.41
N ASP A 335 -9.00 17.11 11.29
CA ASP A 335 -8.26 16.07 10.57
C ASP A 335 -8.29 16.33 9.06
N ALA A 336 -9.38 16.82 8.49
CA ALA A 336 -9.45 17.22 7.09
C ALA A 336 -8.37 18.27 6.75
N LEU A 337 -8.29 19.35 7.54
CA LEU A 337 -7.28 20.39 7.30
C LEU A 337 -5.84 19.93 7.57
N LYS A 338 -5.64 19.05 8.56
CA LYS A 338 -4.32 18.52 8.91
C LYS A 338 -3.70 17.69 7.79
N HIS A 339 -4.54 17.00 7.02
CA HIS A 339 -4.12 16.06 5.97
C HIS A 339 -4.24 16.64 4.55
N ALA A 340 -4.75 17.87 4.42
CA ALA A 340 -4.92 18.54 3.13
C ALA A 340 -3.56 18.92 2.49
N ASP A 341 -3.50 18.84 1.17
CA ASP A 341 -2.40 19.39 0.38
C ASP A 341 -2.39 20.93 0.44
N SER A 342 -3.58 21.55 0.38
CA SER A 342 -3.78 22.99 0.55
C SER A 342 -4.84 23.27 1.64
N PRO A 343 -4.44 23.38 2.93
CA PRO A 343 -5.38 23.63 4.02
C PRO A 343 -6.19 24.90 3.86
N ASN A 344 -5.65 25.92 3.18
CA ASN A 344 -6.35 27.19 2.94
C ASN A 344 -7.45 27.03 1.88
N ASP A 345 -7.16 26.35 0.78
CA ASP A 345 -8.15 26.08 -0.28
C ASP A 345 -9.28 25.18 0.26
N LEU A 346 -8.92 24.13 1.01
CA LEU A 346 -9.91 23.24 1.63
C LEU A 346 -10.79 23.99 2.64
N ARG A 347 -10.20 24.87 3.48
CA ARG A 347 -10.96 25.72 4.41
C ARG A 347 -11.94 26.60 3.69
N LEU A 348 -11.52 27.25 2.60
CA LEU A 348 -12.39 28.09 1.78
C LEU A 348 -13.52 27.28 1.16
N THR A 349 -13.20 26.11 0.60
CA THR A 349 -14.20 25.20 0.01
C THR A 349 -15.26 24.76 1.02
N ILE A 350 -14.84 24.38 2.24
CA ILE A 350 -15.75 24.01 3.32
C ILE A 350 -16.65 25.20 3.69
N LYS A 351 -16.05 26.37 3.91
CA LYS A 351 -16.80 27.57 4.29
C LYS A 351 -17.86 27.94 3.26
N LEU A 352 -17.52 27.96 1.97
CA LEU A 352 -18.47 28.23 0.88
C LEU A 352 -19.59 27.19 0.78
N ALA A 353 -19.32 25.93 1.13
CA ALA A 353 -20.32 24.87 1.14
C ALA A 353 -21.27 24.96 2.34
N ASP A 354 -20.80 25.46 3.48
CA ASP A 354 -21.60 25.61 4.70
C ASP A 354 -22.45 26.90 4.67
N GLU A 355 -21.94 27.97 4.04
CA GLU A 355 -22.65 29.26 3.93
C GLU A 355 -23.80 29.25 2.90
N GLY A 356 -23.87 28.26 1.98
CA GLY A 356 -24.93 28.18 0.94
C GLY A 356 -24.91 29.32 -0.07
N PRO A 357 -25.58 29.18 -1.24
CA PRO A 357 -25.59 30.23 -2.28
C PRO A 357 -26.32 31.51 -1.87
N ASP A 358 -27.15 31.49 -0.83
CA ASP A 358 -27.98 32.65 -0.43
C ASP A 358 -27.25 33.66 0.47
N GLN A 359 -26.14 33.32 1.13
CA GLN A 359 -25.44 34.31 1.97
C GLN A 359 -24.39 35.14 1.22
N LEU A 360 -24.06 34.81 -0.01
CA LEU A 360 -23.15 35.59 -0.86
C LEU A 360 -23.82 36.87 -1.43
N SER A 361 -25.14 37.04 -1.28
CA SER A 361 -25.87 38.23 -1.74
C SER A 361 -25.83 39.38 -0.74
N ASP A 362 -25.53 39.14 0.54
CA ASP A 362 -25.53 40.19 1.58
C ASP A 362 -24.22 40.98 1.70
N GLY A 363 -23.16 40.55 1.00
CA GLY A 363 -21.85 41.22 0.99
C GLY A 363 -21.75 42.48 0.13
N LYS A 364 -22.84 42.92 -0.53
CA LYS A 364 -22.83 44.09 -1.44
C LYS A 364 -23.21 45.44 -0.79
N GLN A 365 -23.32 45.50 0.53
CA GLN A 365 -23.86 46.71 1.18
C GLN A 365 -22.87 47.60 1.95
N TYR A 366 -21.58 47.49 1.80
CA TYR A 366 -20.62 48.41 2.43
C TYR A 366 -19.53 48.89 1.48
N LEU A 367 -19.89 49.70 0.50
CA LEU A 367 -18.99 50.66 -0.14
C LEU A 367 -19.83 51.85 -0.63
N THR A 368 -20.35 52.66 0.30
CA THR A 368 -20.74 54.06 0.01
C THR A 368 -19.50 54.92 0.26
N PHE A 369 -18.91 55.39 -0.81
CA PHE A 369 -17.95 56.50 -0.74
C PHE A 369 -18.73 57.80 -0.52
N ASP A 370 -18.64 58.41 0.66
CA ASP A 370 -18.97 59.80 0.87
C ASP A 370 -17.93 60.68 0.17
N ARG A 371 -18.35 61.34 -0.90
CA ARG A 371 -17.62 62.46 -1.48
C ARG A 371 -18.08 63.73 -0.75
N GLN A 372 -17.18 64.35 0.02
CA GLN A 372 -17.11 65.77 0.21
C GLN A 372 -15.72 66.29 -0.17
#